data_744147455e1d41cbcf42898460feceb5
#
_entry.id   744147455e1d41cbcf42898460feceb5
#
_cell.length_a   1.000
_cell.length_b   1.000
_cell.length_c   1.000
_cell.angle_alpha   90.00
_cell.angle_beta   90.00
_cell.angle_gamma   90.00
#
_symmetry.space_group_name_H-M   'P 1'
#
loop_
_entity.id
_entity.type
_entity.pdbx_description
1 polymer ?
#
loop_
_entity_poly.entity_id
_entity_poly.type
_entity_poly.pdbx_seq_one_letter_code
_entity_poly.pdbx_strand_id
1 'polypeptide(L)'
;MIKEKKIKLSHLDENGMPKMVDVSEKKDTVRTASAHAKVTMSEEAFKLAVGGGGKKGDVFGTAKIAGIMAAKKTSELIPLCHPLNIEGCDIVFKPEEKENSVEIISTVKISGKTGVEMESLTSVTAAALTVYDMLKAADKSIEISDIYLISKEGGKSGTYKRK
;
A
#
# COMPACT_ATOMS: atom_id res chain seq x y z
N MET A 1 10.26 27.57 -28.02
CA MET A 1 10.15 27.82 -26.56
C MET A 1 9.21 26.76 -25.97
N ILE A 2 9.78 25.74 -25.30
CA ILE A 2 9.03 24.71 -24.60
C ILE A 2 8.50 25.38 -23.33
N LYS A 3 7.17 25.56 -23.20
CA LYS A 3 6.56 26.03 -21.95
C LYS A 3 6.78 24.95 -20.89
N GLU A 4 7.72 25.14 -19.98
CA GLU A 4 7.83 24.33 -18.79
C GLU A 4 6.50 24.37 -18.03
N LYS A 5 5.82 23.24 -17.99
CA LYS A 5 4.60 23.07 -17.20
C LYS A 5 5.04 23.03 -15.73
N LYS A 6 4.98 24.17 -15.04
CA LYS A 6 5.28 24.24 -13.60
C LYS A 6 4.35 23.25 -12.87
N ILE A 7 4.94 22.18 -12.35
CA ILE A 7 4.22 21.21 -11.52
C ILE A 7 3.93 21.91 -10.20
N LYS A 8 2.65 22.11 -9.89
CA LYS A 8 2.21 22.69 -8.61
C LYS A 8 2.01 21.54 -7.61
N LEU A 9 2.83 21.48 -6.57
CA LEU A 9 2.68 20.54 -5.47
C LEU A 9 1.44 20.94 -4.63
N SER A 10 0.53 20.00 -4.42
CA SER A 10 -0.76 20.25 -3.75
C SER A 10 -0.65 20.43 -2.23
N HIS A 11 0.44 19.95 -1.62
CA HIS A 11 0.67 19.99 -0.18
C HIS A 11 1.55 21.15 0.29
N LEU A 12 1.71 22.18 -0.52
CA LEU A 12 2.40 23.41 -0.14
C LEU A 12 1.45 24.61 -0.21
N ASP A 13 1.59 25.52 0.74
CA ASP A 13 0.94 26.83 0.71
C ASP A 13 1.70 27.83 -0.19
N GLU A 14 1.28 29.09 -0.20
CA GLU A 14 1.89 30.15 -1.01
C GLU A 14 3.31 30.50 -0.57
N ASN A 15 3.66 30.19 0.68
CA ASN A 15 4.99 30.40 1.26
C ASN A 15 5.89 29.17 1.17
N GLY A 16 5.41 28.07 0.54
CA GLY A 16 6.13 26.81 0.42
C GLY A 16 6.10 25.94 1.69
N MET A 17 5.23 26.25 2.64
CA MET A 17 5.08 25.47 3.88
C MET A 17 4.12 24.28 3.65
N PRO A 18 4.37 23.14 4.34
CA PRO A 18 3.48 21.99 4.27
C PRO A 18 2.05 22.33 4.71
N LYS A 19 1.08 21.97 3.89
CA LYS A 19 -0.34 22.19 4.15
C LYS A 19 -1.18 21.00 3.73
N MET A 20 -2.08 20.57 4.59
CA MET A 20 -3.09 19.58 4.23
C MET A 20 -4.08 20.20 3.22
N VAL A 21 -4.40 19.48 2.15
CA VAL A 21 -5.31 19.96 1.09
C VAL A 21 -6.72 20.09 1.63
N ASP A 22 -7.36 21.25 1.46
CA ASP A 22 -8.77 21.40 1.77
C ASP A 22 -9.62 20.67 0.72
N VAL A 23 -10.49 19.79 1.18
CA VAL A 23 -11.38 18.98 0.36
C VAL A 23 -12.86 19.24 0.65
N SER A 24 -13.20 20.27 1.45
CA SER A 24 -14.56 20.58 1.88
C SER A 24 -15.53 20.73 0.71
N GLU A 25 -15.12 21.45 -0.34
CA GLU A 25 -15.92 21.73 -1.55
C GLU A 25 -16.01 20.55 -2.54
N LYS A 26 -15.29 19.44 -2.30
CA LYS A 26 -15.34 18.28 -3.18
C LYS A 26 -16.55 17.41 -2.86
N LYS A 27 -17.15 16.83 -3.90
CA LYS A 27 -18.21 15.82 -3.76
C LYS A 27 -17.62 14.47 -3.43
N ASP A 28 -18.36 13.68 -2.67
CA ASP A 28 -18.04 12.29 -2.46
C ASP A 28 -18.16 11.51 -3.77
N THR A 29 -17.16 10.69 -4.03
CA THR A 29 -17.15 9.77 -5.18
C THR A 29 -16.55 8.45 -4.75
N VAL A 30 -16.95 7.35 -5.39
CA VAL A 30 -16.30 6.06 -5.20
C VAL A 30 -14.86 6.17 -5.69
N ARG A 31 -13.93 5.70 -4.87
CA ARG A 31 -12.49 5.71 -5.16
C ARG A 31 -11.88 4.37 -4.84
N THR A 32 -11.06 3.89 -5.74
CA THR A 32 -10.33 2.64 -5.57
C THR A 32 -8.86 2.87 -5.90
N ALA A 33 -7.97 2.28 -5.13
CA ALA A 33 -6.55 2.24 -5.45
C ALA A 33 -5.98 0.85 -5.16
N SER A 34 -5.03 0.43 -6.00
CA SER A 34 -4.29 -0.81 -5.82
C SER A 34 -2.80 -0.54 -5.81
N ALA A 35 -2.08 -1.17 -4.89
CA ALA A 35 -0.62 -1.06 -4.73
C ALA A 35 0.03 -2.45 -4.70
N HIS A 36 1.30 -2.50 -5.01
CA HIS A 36 2.13 -3.70 -5.10
C HIS A 36 3.31 -3.61 -4.14
N ALA A 37 3.74 -4.76 -3.62
CA ALA A 37 5.06 -4.98 -3.02
C ALA A 37 5.54 -6.39 -3.36
N LYS A 38 6.85 -6.60 -3.35
CA LYS A 38 7.49 -7.91 -3.52
C LYS A 38 8.35 -8.21 -2.29
N VAL A 39 8.29 -9.45 -1.84
CA VAL A 39 9.14 -9.95 -0.75
C VAL A 39 9.91 -11.16 -1.29
N THR A 40 11.25 -11.04 -1.37
CA THR A 40 12.15 -12.11 -1.83
C THR A 40 12.91 -12.67 -0.64
N MET A 41 13.10 -13.98 -0.59
CA MET A 41 13.64 -14.68 0.58
C MET A 41 14.40 -15.93 0.18
N SER A 42 15.05 -16.59 1.15
CA SER A 42 15.63 -17.91 0.93
C SER A 42 14.57 -18.97 0.64
N GLU A 43 14.97 -20.07 0.00
CA GLU A 43 14.08 -21.21 -0.27
C GLU A 43 13.47 -21.78 1.02
N GLU A 44 14.24 -21.81 2.12
CA GLU A 44 13.76 -22.28 3.43
C GLU A 44 12.66 -21.39 3.98
N ALA A 45 12.86 -20.06 3.96
CA ALA A 45 11.85 -19.10 4.40
C ALA A 45 10.60 -19.14 3.52
N PHE A 46 10.77 -19.30 2.20
CA PHE A 46 9.65 -19.43 1.26
C PHE A 46 8.80 -20.67 1.55
N LYS A 47 9.42 -21.83 1.76
CA LYS A 47 8.70 -23.06 2.14
C LYS A 47 7.92 -22.90 3.43
N LEU A 48 8.49 -22.20 4.42
CA LEU A 48 7.77 -21.88 5.66
C LEU A 48 6.59 -20.94 5.42
N ALA A 49 6.75 -19.94 4.55
CA ALA A 49 5.67 -18.99 4.23
C ALA A 49 4.47 -19.69 3.58
N VAL A 50 4.70 -20.52 2.56
CA VAL A 50 3.63 -21.22 1.81
C VAL A 50 3.08 -22.44 2.54
N GLY A 51 3.90 -23.06 3.40
CA GLY A 51 3.55 -24.25 4.18
C GLY A 51 2.70 -23.98 5.43
N GLY A 52 2.21 -22.75 5.63
CA GLY A 52 1.39 -22.40 6.80
C GLY A 52 2.18 -21.91 8.02
N GLY A 53 3.46 -21.52 7.84
CA GLY A 53 4.22 -20.71 8.81
C GLY A 53 4.84 -21.43 10.01
N GLY A 54 4.82 -22.75 10.07
CA GLY A 54 5.46 -23.52 11.13
C GLY A 54 4.99 -23.11 12.54
N LYS A 55 5.93 -22.93 13.48
CA LYS A 55 5.62 -22.59 14.88
C LYS A 55 4.99 -21.19 15.07
N LYS A 56 5.10 -20.28 14.10
CA LYS A 56 4.55 -18.91 14.17
C LYS A 56 3.16 -18.77 13.56
N GLY A 57 2.57 -19.86 13.03
CA GLY A 57 1.24 -19.86 12.46
C GLY A 57 1.19 -19.31 11.01
N ASP A 58 0.00 -18.92 10.57
CA ASP A 58 -0.27 -18.46 9.21
C ASP A 58 0.38 -17.09 8.92
N VAL A 59 1.45 -17.10 8.13
CA VAL A 59 2.21 -15.89 7.74
C VAL A 59 1.34 -14.94 6.94
N PHE A 60 0.64 -15.45 5.92
CA PHE A 60 -0.14 -14.60 5.03
C PHE A 60 -1.42 -14.08 5.69
N GLY A 61 -2.07 -14.90 6.51
CA GLY A 61 -3.22 -14.46 7.30
C GLY A 61 -2.86 -13.35 8.27
N THR A 62 -1.73 -13.49 8.99
CA THR A 62 -1.23 -12.45 9.90
C THR A 62 -0.87 -11.17 9.14
N ALA A 63 -0.16 -11.28 8.02
CA ALA A 63 0.21 -10.16 7.18
C ALA A 63 -1.01 -9.45 6.56
N LYS A 64 -2.04 -10.21 6.17
CA LYS A 64 -3.31 -9.65 5.68
C LYS A 64 -3.98 -8.77 6.74
N ILE A 65 -4.09 -9.26 7.97
CA ILE A 65 -4.68 -8.50 9.08
C ILE A 65 -3.87 -7.23 9.35
N ALA A 66 -2.53 -7.33 9.40
CA ALA A 66 -1.67 -6.18 9.62
C ALA A 66 -1.82 -5.11 8.53
N GLY A 67 -1.88 -5.52 7.27
CA GLY A 67 -2.09 -4.61 6.14
C GLY A 67 -3.47 -3.91 6.19
N ILE A 68 -4.54 -4.64 6.53
CA ILE A 68 -5.87 -4.04 6.71
C ILE A 68 -5.86 -3.03 7.86
N MET A 69 -5.21 -3.34 8.97
CA MET A 69 -5.08 -2.42 10.11
C MET A 69 -4.29 -1.18 9.73
N ALA A 70 -3.21 -1.33 8.95
CA ALA A 70 -2.38 -0.22 8.50
C ALA A 70 -3.12 0.72 7.55
N ALA A 71 -3.92 0.20 6.63
CA ALA A 71 -4.80 1.02 5.79
C ALA A 71 -5.69 1.95 6.61
N LYS A 72 -6.29 1.43 7.71
CA LYS A 72 -7.15 2.21 8.61
C LYS A 72 -6.41 3.27 9.42
N LYS A 73 -5.09 3.17 9.52
CA LYS A 73 -4.22 4.06 10.31
C LYS A 73 -3.33 4.95 9.45
N THR A 74 -3.56 5.03 8.15
CA THR A 74 -2.72 5.80 7.23
C THR A 74 -2.57 7.26 7.66
N SER A 75 -3.64 7.93 8.06
CA SER A 75 -3.60 9.32 8.51
C SER A 75 -2.82 9.55 9.82
N GLU A 76 -2.62 8.50 10.62
CA GLU A 76 -1.78 8.56 11.83
C GLU A 76 -0.27 8.43 11.49
N LEU A 77 0.04 7.83 10.32
CA LEU A 77 1.41 7.58 9.86
C LEU A 77 1.91 8.62 8.87
N ILE A 78 1.04 9.11 8.00
CA ILE A 78 1.37 10.04 6.92
C ILE A 78 0.77 11.41 7.24
N PRO A 79 1.59 12.40 7.61
CA PRO A 79 1.13 13.64 8.27
C PRO A 79 0.07 14.46 7.55
N LEU A 80 0.08 14.46 6.21
CA LEU A 80 -0.84 15.28 5.41
C LEU A 80 -2.00 14.47 4.79
N CYS A 81 -2.15 13.21 5.18
CA CYS A 81 -3.29 12.40 4.79
C CYS A 81 -4.54 12.73 5.62
N HIS A 82 -5.69 12.73 4.96
CA HIS A 82 -6.98 12.87 5.62
C HIS A 82 -7.35 11.55 6.32
N PRO A 83 -8.03 11.59 7.47
CA PRO A 83 -8.65 10.40 8.03
C PRO A 83 -9.80 9.96 7.13
N LEU A 84 -9.76 8.70 6.66
CA LEU A 84 -10.73 8.16 5.73
C LEU A 84 -11.46 6.97 6.34
N ASN A 85 -12.75 6.87 6.05
CA ASN A 85 -13.57 5.72 6.40
C ASN A 85 -13.42 4.63 5.32
N ILE A 86 -12.60 3.60 5.60
CA ILE A 86 -12.35 2.50 4.67
C ILE A 86 -13.58 1.62 4.56
N GLU A 87 -14.14 1.47 3.36
CA GLU A 87 -15.30 0.61 3.06
C GLU A 87 -14.86 -0.80 2.66
N GLY A 88 -13.70 -0.92 2.00
CA GLY A 88 -13.15 -2.20 1.59
C GLY A 88 -11.63 -2.16 1.52
N CYS A 89 -11.01 -3.22 2.01
CA CYS A 89 -9.57 -3.46 1.88
C CYS A 89 -9.35 -4.94 1.67
N ASP A 90 -8.81 -5.33 0.53
CA ASP A 90 -8.41 -6.70 0.24
C ASP A 90 -6.93 -6.78 -0.06
N ILE A 91 -6.31 -7.88 0.39
CA ILE A 91 -4.89 -8.13 0.19
C ILE A 91 -4.72 -9.56 -0.34
N VAL A 92 -4.06 -9.67 -1.47
CA VAL A 92 -3.78 -10.93 -2.16
C VAL A 92 -2.29 -11.20 -2.13
N PHE A 93 -1.91 -12.41 -1.77
CA PHE A 93 -0.54 -12.92 -1.82
C PHE A 93 -0.42 -13.89 -2.98
N LYS A 94 0.63 -13.72 -3.79
CA LYS A 94 0.93 -14.57 -4.95
C LYS A 94 2.35 -15.11 -4.79
N PRO A 95 2.51 -16.32 -4.25
CA PRO A 95 3.81 -16.98 -4.17
C PRO A 95 4.35 -17.30 -5.58
N GLU A 96 5.65 -17.03 -5.79
CA GLU A 96 6.39 -17.37 -7.00
C GLU A 96 7.58 -18.27 -6.62
N GLU A 97 7.41 -19.57 -6.80
CA GLU A 97 8.36 -20.59 -6.35
C GLU A 97 9.73 -20.46 -7.02
N LYS A 98 9.76 -20.12 -8.32
CA LYS A 98 11.03 -20.01 -9.08
C LYS A 98 11.96 -18.91 -8.55
N GLU A 99 11.39 -17.88 -7.95
CA GLU A 99 12.13 -16.73 -7.45
C GLU A 99 12.20 -16.70 -5.92
N ASN A 100 11.61 -17.68 -5.24
CA ASN A 100 11.45 -17.70 -3.78
C ASN A 100 10.90 -16.36 -3.29
N SER A 101 9.87 -15.84 -3.96
CA SER A 101 9.29 -14.53 -3.69
C SER A 101 7.77 -14.59 -3.54
N VAL A 102 7.22 -13.55 -2.94
CA VAL A 102 5.78 -13.36 -2.81
C VAL A 102 5.44 -11.97 -3.30
N GLU A 103 4.57 -11.86 -4.31
CA GLU A 103 3.94 -10.61 -4.66
C GLU A 103 2.76 -10.36 -3.73
N ILE A 104 2.63 -9.14 -3.27
CA ILE A 104 1.54 -8.68 -2.41
C ILE A 104 0.81 -7.55 -3.13
N ILE A 105 -0.50 -7.68 -3.27
CA ILE A 105 -1.34 -6.67 -3.89
C ILE A 105 -2.41 -6.26 -2.90
N SER A 106 -2.46 -4.98 -2.55
CA SER A 106 -3.52 -4.40 -1.73
C SER A 106 -4.45 -3.57 -2.59
N THR A 107 -5.76 -3.73 -2.42
CA THR A 107 -6.79 -2.91 -3.06
C THR A 107 -7.69 -2.30 -1.99
N VAL A 108 -7.78 -0.97 -1.97
CA VAL A 108 -8.57 -0.21 -1.01
C VAL A 108 -9.66 0.56 -1.74
N LYS A 109 -10.87 0.60 -1.12
CA LYS A 109 -12.05 1.28 -1.66
C LYS A 109 -12.72 2.14 -0.59
N ILE A 110 -13.16 3.33 -1.00
CA ILE A 110 -13.98 4.24 -0.19
C ILE A 110 -15.00 4.99 -1.06
N SER A 111 -15.99 5.60 -0.40
CA SER A 111 -16.74 6.75 -0.90
C SER A 111 -16.24 8.00 -0.16
N GLY A 112 -15.65 8.96 -0.90
CA GLY A 112 -15.04 10.11 -0.25
C GLY A 112 -14.49 11.18 -1.17
N LYS A 113 -13.91 12.21 -0.57
CA LYS A 113 -13.48 13.46 -1.23
C LYS A 113 -12.03 13.43 -1.72
N THR A 114 -11.22 12.48 -1.27
CA THR A 114 -9.80 12.34 -1.65
C THR A 114 -9.48 10.92 -2.10
N GLY A 115 -8.34 10.71 -2.73
CA GLY A 115 -7.89 9.39 -3.19
C GLY A 115 -7.45 8.49 -2.04
N VAL A 116 -7.31 7.21 -2.32
CA VAL A 116 -6.90 6.16 -1.35
C VAL A 116 -5.57 5.51 -1.73
N GLU A 117 -4.77 6.22 -2.48
CA GLU A 117 -3.46 5.76 -2.93
C GLU A 117 -2.55 5.43 -1.75
N MET A 118 -2.54 6.32 -0.73
CA MET A 118 -1.69 6.15 0.46
C MET A 118 -2.17 4.99 1.33
N GLU A 119 -3.47 4.78 1.45
CA GLU A 119 -4.06 3.65 2.18
C GLU A 119 -3.64 2.33 1.56
N SER A 120 -3.66 2.21 0.23
CA SER A 120 -3.23 0.99 -0.46
C SER A 120 -1.71 0.76 -0.34
N LEU A 121 -0.89 1.83 -0.44
CA LEU A 121 0.57 1.75 -0.27
C LEU A 121 0.95 1.40 1.17
N THR A 122 0.34 2.02 2.17
CA THR A 122 0.58 1.72 3.59
C THR A 122 0.17 0.29 3.92
N SER A 123 -0.96 -0.16 3.37
CA SER A 123 -1.46 -1.52 3.53
C SER A 123 -0.47 -2.57 3.02
N VAL A 124 -0.03 -2.45 1.78
CA VAL A 124 0.89 -3.43 1.17
C VAL A 124 2.25 -3.42 1.85
N THR A 125 2.73 -2.24 2.27
CA THR A 125 4.01 -2.11 2.99
C THR A 125 3.96 -2.79 4.36
N ALA A 126 2.89 -2.59 5.12
CA ALA A 126 2.72 -3.23 6.43
C ALA A 126 2.57 -4.75 6.30
N ALA A 127 1.88 -5.23 5.27
CA ALA A 127 1.80 -6.66 4.97
C ALA A 127 3.20 -7.24 4.67
N ALA A 128 4.01 -6.58 3.84
CA ALA A 128 5.37 -7.01 3.52
C ALA A 128 6.29 -7.02 4.75
N LEU A 129 6.24 -5.97 5.58
CA LEU A 129 6.97 -5.91 6.85
C LEU A 129 6.56 -7.04 7.81
N THR A 130 5.29 -7.43 7.81
CA THR A 130 4.80 -8.52 8.65
C THR A 130 5.30 -9.87 8.15
N VAL A 131 5.36 -10.10 6.82
CA VAL A 131 6.00 -11.29 6.26
C VAL A 131 7.46 -11.37 6.71
N TYR A 132 8.21 -10.26 6.63
CA TYR A 132 9.59 -10.18 7.14
C TYR A 132 9.67 -10.56 8.62
N ASP A 133 8.86 -9.93 9.47
CA ASP A 133 8.89 -10.16 10.92
C ASP A 133 8.63 -11.63 11.29
N MET A 134 7.67 -12.24 10.60
CA MET A 134 7.30 -13.63 10.84
C MET A 134 8.39 -14.63 10.41
N LEU A 135 9.17 -14.30 9.40
CA LEU A 135 10.16 -15.18 8.78
C LEU A 135 11.63 -14.87 9.13
N LYS A 136 11.92 -13.69 9.71
CA LYS A 136 13.30 -13.25 10.01
C LYS A 136 14.15 -14.20 10.87
N ALA A 137 13.51 -15.12 11.59
CA ALA A 137 14.23 -16.16 12.33
C ALA A 137 14.82 -17.24 11.42
N ALA A 138 14.21 -17.48 10.25
CA ALA A 138 14.71 -18.40 9.24
C ALA A 138 15.66 -17.69 8.26
N ASP A 139 15.35 -16.43 7.92
CA ASP A 139 16.14 -15.65 6.96
C ASP A 139 16.14 -14.16 7.33
N LYS A 140 17.32 -13.61 7.63
CA LYS A 140 17.49 -12.16 7.88
C LYS A 140 17.78 -11.36 6.61
N SER A 141 18.06 -12.03 5.49
CA SER A 141 18.37 -11.42 4.21
C SER A 141 17.11 -11.13 3.36
N ILE A 142 15.92 -11.38 3.90
CA ILE A 142 14.66 -11.08 3.23
C ILE A 142 14.68 -9.63 2.73
N GLU A 143 14.37 -9.45 1.45
CA GLU A 143 14.29 -8.15 0.80
C GLU A 143 12.84 -7.78 0.51
N ILE A 144 12.46 -6.54 0.83
CA ILE A 144 11.18 -5.94 0.45
C ILE A 144 11.47 -4.94 -0.66
N SER A 145 10.88 -5.16 -1.82
CA SER A 145 11.11 -4.37 -3.02
C SER A 145 9.82 -4.04 -3.76
N ASP A 146 9.95 -3.29 -4.86
CA ASP A 146 8.87 -3.03 -5.83
C ASP A 146 7.58 -2.50 -5.21
N ILE A 147 7.71 -1.60 -4.22
CA ILE A 147 6.56 -0.93 -3.63
C ILE A 147 6.13 0.22 -4.54
N TYR A 148 4.95 0.09 -5.15
CA TYR A 148 4.41 1.12 -6.05
C TYR A 148 2.90 1.06 -6.18
N LEU A 149 2.32 2.17 -6.65
CA LEU A 149 0.92 2.25 -7.03
C LEU A 149 0.70 1.58 -8.39
N ILE A 150 -0.18 0.57 -8.44
CA ILE A 150 -0.60 -0.09 -9.69
C ILE A 150 -1.62 0.77 -10.42
N SER A 151 -2.67 1.17 -9.73
CA SER A 151 -3.77 1.91 -10.31
C SER A 151 -4.52 2.72 -9.27
N LYS A 152 -5.21 3.74 -9.76
CA LYS A 152 -6.26 4.41 -9.00
C LYS A 152 -7.42 4.80 -9.92
N GLU A 153 -8.61 4.84 -9.36
CA GLU A 153 -9.82 5.22 -10.06
C GLU A 153 -10.66 6.18 -9.21
N GLY A 154 -11.45 6.99 -9.89
CA GLY A 154 -12.37 7.96 -9.27
C GLY A 154 -11.77 9.33 -9.02
N GLY A 155 -12.69 10.28 -8.76
CA GLY A 155 -12.37 11.68 -8.51
C GLY A 155 -12.02 12.50 -9.76
N LYS A 156 -11.74 13.79 -9.55
CA LYS A 156 -11.51 14.77 -10.62
C LYS A 156 -10.26 14.48 -11.49
N SER A 157 -9.26 13.81 -10.93
CA SER A 157 -8.01 13.47 -11.64
C SER A 157 -8.13 12.20 -12.50
N GLY A 158 -9.31 11.56 -12.54
CA GLY A 158 -9.56 10.40 -13.39
C GLY A 158 -8.80 9.15 -12.98
N THR A 159 -8.63 8.25 -13.94
CA THR A 159 -7.95 6.96 -13.75
C THR A 159 -6.45 7.07 -14.04
N TYR A 160 -5.66 6.47 -13.17
CA TYR A 160 -4.24 6.20 -13.40
C TYR A 160 -4.03 4.69 -13.45
N LYS A 161 -3.23 4.22 -14.37
CA LYS A 161 -2.74 2.85 -14.43
C LYS A 161 -1.25 2.86 -14.77
N ARG A 162 -0.45 2.18 -13.95
CA ARG A 162 0.98 2.00 -14.20
C ARG A 162 1.16 1.21 -15.50
N LYS A 163 2.08 1.67 -16.35
CA LYS A 163 2.47 1.01 -17.61
C LYS A 163 3.48 -0.08 -17.31
#